data_dad26cd9ea75c1b7a186b940513851c7
#
_entry.id   dad26cd9ea75c1b7a186b940513851c7
#
_cell.length_a   1.000
_cell.length_b   1.000
_cell.length_c   1.000
_cell.angle_alpha   90.00
_cell.angle_beta   90.00
_cell.angle_gamma   90.00
#
_symmetry.space_group_name_H-M   'P 1'
#
loop_
_entity.id
_entity.type
_entity.pdbx_description
1 polymer ?
#
loop_
_entity_poly.entity_id
_entity_poly.type
_entity_poly.pdbx_seq_one_letter_code
_entity_poly.pdbx_strand_id
1 'polypeptide(L)'
;MVGLMSLMLTNGLAQERVADAVALVDNMTAPADTLVVSGAPASDKYFRPQQLIAPAVLLGLGAWGLADDSPVDWLEQRARYDMNPNGKKCAADEYIQYVPTVAHLALGFIPGVKAKHNFRDRLLASVTANLLMAAATNTVKYTVREQRPDGKKKNSFFSGHTATAFTGAELVRIEYGWGYGAAAYAVAAGTGFLRVYNKRHWVGDVLAGAGTGILCANAGYWLLPVWKRLFKIDKRDAARRAKKAGSPVVVAAPFYQPDDRAAGLSCSLVL
;
A
#
# COMPACT_ATOMS: atom_id res chain seq x y z
N MET A 1 59.86 25.36 -37.71
CA MET A 1 58.66 24.70 -38.34
C MET A 1 58.06 23.57 -37.51
N VAL A 2 58.78 22.97 -36.58
CA VAL A 2 58.27 21.87 -35.73
C VAL A 2 57.38 22.36 -34.57
N GLY A 3 57.56 23.56 -34.06
CA GLY A 3 56.79 24.07 -32.92
C GLY A 3 55.35 24.53 -33.27
N LEU A 4 55.12 24.99 -34.48
CA LEU A 4 53.74 25.37 -34.94
C LEU A 4 52.86 24.16 -35.23
N MET A 5 53.44 23.04 -35.65
CA MET A 5 52.70 21.83 -35.92
C MET A 5 52.23 21.10 -34.63
N SER A 6 53.03 21.23 -33.55
CA SER A 6 52.67 20.69 -32.24
C SER A 6 51.52 21.45 -31.58
N LEU A 7 51.44 22.78 -31.79
CA LEU A 7 50.36 23.61 -31.23
C LEU A 7 49.03 23.40 -31.96
N MET A 8 49.04 23.08 -33.27
CA MET A 8 47.83 22.80 -34.03
C MET A 8 47.26 21.40 -33.72
N LEU A 9 48.11 20.42 -33.42
CA LEU A 9 47.67 19.09 -33.03
C LEU A 9 47.06 19.04 -31.63
N THR A 10 47.55 19.84 -30.70
CA THR A 10 46.98 19.94 -29.35
C THR A 10 45.62 20.66 -29.35
N ASN A 11 45.46 21.68 -30.23
CA ASN A 11 44.16 22.33 -30.35
C ASN A 11 43.10 21.44 -31.03
N GLY A 12 43.49 20.59 -31.98
CA GLY A 12 42.57 19.63 -32.60
C GLY A 12 42.05 18.61 -31.63
N LEU A 13 42.92 18.02 -30.82
CA LEU A 13 42.52 17.04 -29.77
C LEU A 13 41.71 17.66 -28.63
N ALA A 14 41.99 18.94 -28.31
CA ALA A 14 41.19 19.67 -27.34
C ALA A 14 39.79 19.99 -27.88
N GLN A 15 39.69 20.35 -29.18
CA GLN A 15 38.41 20.61 -29.83
C GLN A 15 37.58 19.34 -30.01
N GLU A 16 38.17 18.20 -30.36
CA GLU A 16 37.47 16.92 -30.39
C GLU A 16 36.94 16.50 -29.01
N ARG A 17 37.73 16.61 -27.95
CA ARG A 17 37.29 16.30 -26.57
C ARG A 17 36.19 17.24 -26.08
N VAL A 18 36.21 18.51 -26.48
CA VAL A 18 35.13 19.45 -26.17
C VAL A 18 33.87 19.10 -26.98
N ALA A 19 34.01 18.72 -28.25
CA ALA A 19 32.88 18.27 -29.07
C ALA A 19 32.25 16.97 -28.50
N ASP A 20 33.09 16.01 -28.09
CA ASP A 20 32.60 14.78 -27.44
C ASP A 20 31.95 15.07 -26.08
N ALA A 21 32.47 15.98 -25.30
CA ALA A 21 31.87 16.40 -24.03
C ALA A 21 30.56 17.17 -24.26
N VAL A 22 30.47 18.01 -25.28
CA VAL A 22 29.22 18.70 -25.65
C VAL A 22 28.17 17.70 -26.18
N ALA A 23 28.58 16.72 -27.00
CA ALA A 23 27.68 15.66 -27.47
C ALA A 23 27.20 14.78 -26.34
N LEU A 24 28.02 14.52 -25.30
CA LEU A 24 27.61 13.79 -24.10
C LEU A 24 26.63 14.62 -23.26
N VAL A 25 26.83 15.93 -23.14
CA VAL A 25 25.91 16.82 -22.43
C VAL A 25 24.60 16.98 -23.20
N ASP A 26 24.63 17.07 -24.52
CA ASP A 26 23.43 17.12 -25.37
C ASP A 26 22.63 15.80 -25.29
N ASN A 27 23.30 14.66 -25.20
CA ASN A 27 22.64 13.38 -24.93
C ASN A 27 22.07 13.24 -23.49
N MET A 28 22.64 13.96 -22.53
CA MET A 28 22.13 14.02 -21.16
C MET A 28 21.04 15.08 -20.95
N THR A 29 21.04 16.11 -21.84
CA THR A 29 20.05 17.19 -21.85
C THR A 29 19.00 17.03 -22.95
N ALA A 30 19.02 15.92 -23.71
CA ALA A 30 17.91 15.59 -24.59
C ALA A 30 16.60 15.68 -23.76
N PRO A 31 15.66 16.53 -24.19
CA PRO A 31 14.47 16.76 -23.41
C PRO A 31 13.79 15.41 -23.20
N ALA A 32 13.38 15.15 -21.95
CA ALA A 32 12.66 13.95 -21.54
C ALA A 32 11.33 13.72 -22.30
N ASP A 33 11.07 14.55 -23.30
CA ASP A 33 9.91 14.50 -24.19
C ASP A 33 9.99 13.43 -25.30
N THR A 34 11.11 12.73 -25.47
CA THR A 34 11.20 11.61 -26.40
C THR A 34 10.94 10.25 -25.78
N LEU A 35 10.73 10.18 -24.46
CA LEU A 35 9.97 9.12 -23.83
C LEU A 35 8.51 9.58 -23.70
N VAL A 36 7.90 9.96 -24.80
CA VAL A 36 6.46 9.81 -24.95
C VAL A 36 6.22 8.30 -24.92
N VAL A 37 6.22 7.74 -23.72
CA VAL A 37 5.33 6.67 -23.43
C VAL A 37 3.93 7.25 -23.68
N SER A 38 3.54 7.22 -24.95
CA SER A 38 2.16 7.38 -25.40
C SER A 38 1.38 6.15 -24.96
N GLY A 39 1.35 5.93 -23.65
CA GLY A 39 0.34 5.26 -22.92
C GLY A 39 -0.29 6.36 -22.11
N ALA A 40 -1.43 6.89 -22.55
CA ALA A 40 -2.38 7.46 -21.61
C ALA A 40 -2.37 6.50 -20.41
N PRO A 41 -2.23 6.97 -19.16
CA PRO A 41 -2.27 6.08 -18.02
C PRO A 41 -3.54 5.27 -18.23
N ALA A 42 -3.38 3.94 -18.47
CA ALA A 42 -4.50 3.05 -18.57
C ALA A 42 -5.33 3.42 -17.38
N SER A 43 -6.57 3.89 -17.59
CA SER A 43 -7.42 4.33 -16.50
C SER A 43 -7.46 3.14 -15.58
N ASP A 44 -6.66 3.16 -14.52
CA ASP A 44 -6.65 2.12 -13.53
C ASP A 44 -8.08 2.09 -13.04
N LYS A 45 -8.86 1.13 -13.59
CA LYS A 45 -10.22 0.94 -13.14
C LYS A 45 -10.06 0.48 -11.71
N TYR A 46 -10.10 1.43 -10.77
CA TYR A 46 -10.03 1.16 -9.33
C TYR A 46 -11.06 0.09 -8.93
N PHE A 47 -12.18 0.05 -9.64
CA PHE A 47 -13.22 -0.95 -9.46
C PHE A 47 -13.12 -2.05 -10.53
N ARG A 48 -13.05 -3.31 -10.06
CA ARG A 48 -13.16 -4.54 -10.88
C ARG A 48 -14.21 -5.44 -10.24
N PRO A 49 -15.25 -5.89 -10.96
CA PRO A 49 -16.32 -6.72 -10.37
C PRO A 49 -15.82 -7.98 -9.64
N GLN A 50 -14.70 -8.56 -10.11
CA GLN A 50 -14.08 -9.73 -9.50
C GLN A 50 -13.64 -9.51 -8.05
N GLN A 51 -13.39 -8.25 -7.65
CA GLN A 51 -13.06 -7.89 -6.28
C GLN A 51 -14.22 -8.10 -5.29
N LEU A 52 -15.45 -8.24 -5.80
CA LEU A 52 -16.64 -8.52 -5.01
C LEU A 52 -16.84 -10.01 -4.72
N ILE A 53 -16.24 -10.92 -5.50
CA ILE A 53 -16.51 -12.36 -5.40
C ILE A 53 -16.11 -12.89 -4.02
N ALA A 54 -14.86 -12.70 -3.60
CA ALA A 54 -14.37 -13.20 -2.32
C ALA A 54 -15.12 -12.59 -1.11
N PRO A 55 -15.33 -11.25 -1.03
CA PRO A 55 -16.18 -10.67 0.01
C PRO A 55 -17.60 -11.24 0.02
N ALA A 56 -18.25 -11.36 -1.12
CA ALA A 56 -19.63 -11.86 -1.22
C ALA A 56 -19.75 -13.31 -0.73
N VAL A 57 -18.81 -14.17 -1.13
CA VAL A 57 -18.79 -15.57 -0.67
C VAL A 57 -18.58 -15.64 0.85
N LEU A 58 -17.59 -14.89 1.38
CA LEU A 58 -17.30 -14.89 2.82
C LEU A 58 -18.45 -14.32 3.65
N LEU A 59 -19.09 -13.25 3.18
CA LEU A 59 -20.27 -12.66 3.82
C LEU A 59 -21.45 -13.61 3.75
N GLY A 60 -21.68 -14.26 2.62
CA GLY A 60 -22.76 -15.24 2.44
C GLY A 60 -22.60 -16.45 3.37
N LEU A 61 -21.40 -17.04 3.44
CA LEU A 61 -21.10 -18.15 4.35
C LEU A 61 -21.21 -17.73 5.82
N GLY A 62 -20.70 -16.52 6.15
CA GLY A 62 -20.81 -16.00 7.50
C GLY A 62 -22.24 -15.70 7.93
N ALA A 63 -23.06 -15.14 7.03
CA ALA A 63 -24.48 -14.89 7.29
C ALA A 63 -25.29 -16.21 7.37
N TRP A 64 -24.91 -17.22 6.58
CA TRP A 64 -25.50 -18.55 6.68
C TRP A 64 -25.23 -19.20 8.05
N GLY A 65 -24.07 -18.93 8.67
CA GLY A 65 -23.76 -19.36 10.04
C GLY A 65 -24.68 -18.78 11.12
N LEU A 66 -25.55 -17.80 10.80
CA LEU A 66 -26.60 -17.32 11.71
C LEU A 66 -27.87 -18.18 11.69
N ALA A 67 -28.01 -19.06 10.68
CA ALA A 67 -29.18 -19.94 10.56
C ALA A 67 -28.94 -21.26 11.30
N ASP A 68 -29.96 -21.80 11.88
CA ASP A 68 -29.94 -23.15 12.44
C ASP A 68 -29.65 -24.19 11.33
N ASP A 69 -28.88 -25.21 11.62
CA ASP A 69 -28.44 -26.25 10.68
C ASP A 69 -27.54 -25.73 9.53
N SER A 70 -26.69 -24.74 9.81
CA SER A 70 -25.74 -24.24 8.84
C SER A 70 -24.56 -25.21 8.60
N PRO A 71 -23.98 -25.24 7.40
CA PRO A 71 -22.78 -26.06 7.14
C PRO A 71 -21.57 -25.66 7.99
N VAL A 72 -21.64 -24.52 8.66
CA VAL A 72 -20.60 -23.99 9.55
C VAL A 72 -20.75 -24.55 10.97
N ASP A 73 -21.94 -25.04 11.35
CA ASP A 73 -22.23 -25.51 12.70
C ASP A 73 -21.33 -26.67 13.14
N TRP A 74 -21.01 -27.57 12.22
CA TRP A 74 -20.06 -28.64 12.51
C TRP A 74 -18.68 -28.11 12.88
N LEU A 75 -18.19 -27.11 12.14
CA LEU A 75 -16.91 -26.44 12.44
C LEU A 75 -16.98 -25.68 13.77
N GLU A 76 -18.11 -25.06 14.06
CA GLU A 76 -18.34 -24.32 15.29
C GLU A 76 -18.40 -25.23 16.53
N GLN A 77 -19.08 -26.32 16.42
CA GLN A 77 -19.12 -27.34 17.49
C GLN A 77 -17.72 -27.89 17.76
N ARG A 78 -17.00 -28.28 16.71
CA ARG A 78 -15.64 -28.79 16.84
C ARG A 78 -14.67 -27.74 17.40
N ALA A 79 -14.73 -26.53 16.93
CA ALA A 79 -13.92 -25.42 17.45
C ALA A 79 -14.22 -25.13 18.92
N ARG A 80 -15.48 -25.24 19.34
CA ARG A 80 -15.92 -24.97 20.71
C ARG A 80 -15.45 -26.01 21.70
N TYR A 81 -15.50 -27.29 21.31
CA TYR A 81 -15.23 -28.40 22.23
C TYR A 81 -13.78 -28.88 22.16
N ASP A 82 -13.20 -28.98 20.98
CA ASP A 82 -11.90 -29.65 20.77
C ASP A 82 -10.72 -28.71 20.88
N MET A 83 -10.85 -27.45 20.39
CA MET A 83 -9.69 -26.57 20.24
C MET A 83 -9.22 -25.95 21.55
N ASN A 84 -10.10 -25.72 22.51
CA ASN A 84 -9.74 -25.09 23.79
C ASN A 84 -10.58 -25.64 24.96
N PRO A 85 -10.43 -26.94 25.35
CA PRO A 85 -11.19 -27.53 26.41
C PRO A 85 -10.94 -26.87 27.78
N ASN A 86 -9.71 -26.39 28.01
CA ASN A 86 -9.30 -25.76 29.28
C ASN A 86 -9.63 -24.29 29.39
N GLY A 87 -10.19 -23.66 28.35
CA GLY A 87 -10.60 -22.26 28.36
C GLY A 87 -9.44 -21.26 28.48
N LYS A 88 -8.17 -21.67 28.20
CA LYS A 88 -7.01 -20.77 28.20
C LYS A 88 -7.19 -19.69 27.15
N LYS A 89 -6.93 -18.43 27.50
CA LYS A 89 -7.04 -17.29 26.59
C LYS A 89 -5.68 -16.85 26.13
N CYS A 90 -5.57 -16.53 24.84
CA CYS A 90 -4.41 -15.90 24.25
C CYS A 90 -4.78 -14.45 23.87
N ALA A 91 -4.14 -13.45 24.50
CA ALA A 91 -4.43 -12.04 24.24
C ALA A 91 -3.73 -11.49 23.01
N ALA A 92 -2.96 -12.29 22.28
CA ALA A 92 -2.21 -11.83 21.11
C ALA A 92 -3.11 -11.24 20.01
N ASP A 93 -4.34 -11.71 19.88
CA ASP A 93 -5.33 -11.23 18.92
C ASP A 93 -5.71 -9.76 19.10
N GLU A 94 -5.56 -9.23 20.29
CA GLU A 94 -5.80 -7.80 20.58
C GLU A 94 -4.79 -6.89 19.89
N TYR A 95 -3.58 -7.36 19.67
CA TYR A 95 -2.47 -6.59 19.07
C TYR A 95 -2.20 -6.96 17.62
N ILE A 96 -2.17 -8.24 17.28
CA ILE A 96 -1.80 -8.71 15.94
C ILE A 96 -2.79 -8.28 14.86
N GLN A 97 -4.04 -7.97 15.23
CA GLN A 97 -5.05 -7.45 14.30
C GLN A 97 -4.60 -6.17 13.57
N TYR A 98 -3.73 -5.36 14.17
CA TYR A 98 -3.26 -4.10 13.59
C TYR A 98 -2.01 -4.26 12.72
N VAL A 99 -1.30 -5.40 12.85
CA VAL A 99 -0.03 -5.64 12.15
C VAL A 99 -0.16 -5.46 10.63
N PRO A 100 -1.20 -6.00 9.94
CA PRO A 100 -1.34 -5.81 8.51
C PRO A 100 -1.55 -4.34 8.11
N THR A 101 -2.34 -3.58 8.89
CA THR A 101 -2.57 -2.15 8.62
C THR A 101 -1.30 -1.32 8.82
N VAL A 102 -0.52 -1.61 9.85
CA VAL A 102 0.78 -0.98 10.09
C VAL A 102 1.74 -1.34 8.95
N ALA A 103 1.79 -2.61 8.55
CA ALA A 103 2.61 -3.06 7.43
C ALA A 103 2.24 -2.34 6.12
N HIS A 104 0.94 -2.15 5.83
CA HIS A 104 0.50 -1.41 4.66
C HIS A 104 1.11 0.01 4.58
N LEU A 105 1.21 0.70 5.69
CA LEU A 105 1.78 2.05 5.72
C LEU A 105 3.32 2.03 5.78
N ALA A 106 3.91 1.09 6.54
CA ALA A 106 5.34 1.07 6.83
C ALA A 106 6.19 0.47 5.71
N LEU A 107 5.73 -0.57 5.00
CA LEU A 107 6.52 -1.27 3.97
C LEU A 107 7.05 -0.33 2.88
N GLY A 108 6.32 0.71 2.52
CA GLY A 108 6.77 1.66 1.48
C GLY A 108 7.93 2.57 1.90
N PHE A 109 8.38 2.52 3.15
CA PHE A 109 9.59 3.20 3.62
C PHE A 109 10.83 2.29 3.58
N ILE A 110 10.65 0.99 3.30
CA ILE A 110 11.76 0.04 3.24
C ILE A 110 12.43 0.14 1.87
N PRO A 111 13.76 0.36 1.80
CA PRO A 111 14.49 0.35 0.55
C PRO A 111 14.28 -0.95 -0.23
N GLY A 112 14.00 -0.84 -1.53
CA GLY A 112 13.72 -2.00 -2.39
C GLY A 112 12.25 -2.41 -2.47
N VAL A 113 11.38 -1.97 -1.55
CA VAL A 113 9.95 -2.24 -1.61
C VAL A 113 9.23 -1.15 -2.42
N LYS A 114 8.66 -1.52 -3.55
CA LYS A 114 7.95 -0.60 -4.43
C LYS A 114 6.47 -0.56 -4.06
N ALA A 115 6.01 0.58 -3.55
CA ALA A 115 4.60 0.88 -3.37
C ALA A 115 3.99 1.41 -4.69
N LYS A 116 2.74 1.02 -5.01
CA LYS A 116 2.02 1.54 -6.18
C LYS A 116 1.62 3.00 -6.03
N HIS A 117 1.27 3.41 -4.81
CA HIS A 117 0.80 4.75 -4.50
C HIS A 117 1.76 5.45 -3.54
N ASN A 118 1.73 6.80 -3.55
CA ASN A 118 2.47 7.59 -2.57
C ASN A 118 1.89 7.43 -1.16
N PHE A 119 2.66 7.81 -0.13
CA PHE A 119 2.25 7.63 1.27
C PHE A 119 0.92 8.29 1.61
N ARG A 120 0.64 9.48 1.06
CA ARG A 120 -0.63 10.21 1.30
C ARG A 120 -1.82 9.44 0.76
N ASP A 121 -1.72 8.91 -0.46
CA ASP A 121 -2.79 8.15 -1.09
C ASP A 121 -3.05 6.84 -0.34
N ARG A 122 -1.98 6.16 0.11
CA ARG A 122 -2.07 4.97 0.98
C ARG A 122 -2.75 5.30 2.31
N LEU A 123 -2.39 6.42 2.93
CA LEU A 123 -3.00 6.86 4.18
C LEU A 123 -4.49 7.17 4.00
N LEU A 124 -4.88 7.89 2.93
CA LEU A 124 -6.27 8.19 2.63
C LEU A 124 -7.09 6.92 2.39
N ALA A 125 -6.56 5.97 1.59
CA ALA A 125 -7.22 4.68 1.36
C ALA A 125 -7.37 3.89 2.66
N SER A 126 -6.31 3.83 3.49
CA SER A 126 -6.31 3.11 4.77
C SER A 126 -7.31 3.71 5.76
N VAL A 127 -7.32 5.04 5.93
CA VAL A 127 -8.26 5.73 6.82
C VAL A 127 -9.69 5.50 6.36
N THR A 128 -9.97 5.66 5.06
CA THR A 128 -11.30 5.43 4.49
C THR A 128 -11.77 4.00 4.72
N ALA A 129 -10.92 3.01 4.42
CA ALA A 129 -11.23 1.59 4.61
C ALA A 129 -11.56 1.26 6.07
N ASN A 130 -10.74 1.74 7.01
CA ASN A 130 -10.93 1.49 8.43
C ASN A 130 -12.18 2.22 9.00
N LEU A 131 -12.49 3.42 8.53
CA LEU A 131 -13.71 4.12 8.91
C LEU A 131 -14.97 3.39 8.41
N LEU A 132 -14.97 2.94 7.16
CA LEU A 132 -16.06 2.15 6.59
C LEU A 132 -16.24 0.84 7.35
N MET A 133 -15.15 0.14 7.64
CA MET A 133 -15.14 -1.11 8.41
C MET A 133 -15.69 -0.88 9.83
N ALA A 134 -15.25 0.17 10.51
CA ALA A 134 -15.73 0.50 11.85
C ALA A 134 -17.24 0.84 11.86
N ALA A 135 -17.69 1.62 10.88
CA ALA A 135 -19.10 1.95 10.70
C ALA A 135 -19.94 0.69 10.46
N ALA A 136 -19.53 -0.17 9.50
CA ALA A 136 -20.21 -1.42 9.20
C ALA A 136 -20.26 -2.35 10.43
N THR A 137 -19.13 -2.52 11.13
CA THR A 137 -19.05 -3.36 12.33
C THR A 137 -19.98 -2.89 13.43
N ASN A 138 -20.01 -1.59 13.71
CA ASN A 138 -20.88 -1.05 14.76
C ASN A 138 -22.35 -1.17 14.37
N THR A 139 -22.71 -0.81 13.14
CA THR A 139 -24.10 -0.91 12.65
C THR A 139 -24.61 -2.33 12.81
N VAL A 140 -23.87 -3.33 12.33
CA VAL A 140 -24.29 -4.73 12.38
C VAL A 140 -24.39 -5.25 13.82
N LYS A 141 -23.46 -4.89 14.70
CA LYS A 141 -23.50 -5.29 16.12
C LYS A 141 -24.72 -4.77 16.88
N TYR A 142 -25.16 -3.56 16.54
CA TYR A 142 -26.36 -2.99 17.17
C TYR A 142 -27.66 -3.58 16.61
N THR A 143 -27.65 -4.08 15.37
CA THR A 143 -28.86 -4.64 14.72
C THR A 143 -29.02 -6.14 14.96
N VAL A 144 -27.99 -6.95 14.72
CA VAL A 144 -28.08 -8.43 14.76
C VAL A 144 -28.12 -8.98 16.19
N ARG A 145 -27.37 -8.38 17.11
CA ARG A 145 -27.34 -8.75 18.55
C ARG A 145 -27.14 -10.24 18.85
N GLU A 146 -26.34 -10.91 18.05
CA GLU A 146 -26.01 -12.31 18.25
C GLU A 146 -25.24 -12.55 19.54
N GLN A 147 -25.54 -13.66 20.24
CA GLN A 147 -24.87 -14.01 21.48
C GLN A 147 -23.49 -14.63 21.20
N ARG A 148 -22.49 -14.24 21.99
CA ARG A 148 -21.14 -14.82 21.90
C ARG A 148 -21.09 -16.27 22.39
N PRO A 149 -20.12 -17.07 21.92
CA PRO A 149 -19.90 -18.43 22.42
C PRO A 149 -19.67 -18.50 23.94
N ASP A 150 -19.11 -17.45 24.56
CA ASP A 150 -18.87 -17.35 26.00
C ASP A 150 -20.13 -16.95 26.81
N GLY A 151 -21.24 -16.67 26.15
CA GLY A 151 -22.53 -16.31 26.75
C GLY A 151 -22.59 -14.91 27.38
N LYS A 152 -21.48 -14.14 27.38
CA LYS A 152 -21.37 -12.91 28.16
C LYS A 152 -21.98 -11.67 27.53
N LYS A 153 -21.98 -11.59 26.20
CA LYS A 153 -22.41 -10.40 25.46
C LYS A 153 -23.20 -10.76 24.21
N LYS A 154 -24.16 -9.91 23.83
CA LYS A 154 -24.97 -10.02 22.62
C LYS A 154 -24.44 -9.07 21.51
N ASN A 155 -23.20 -9.27 21.10
CA ASN A 155 -22.55 -8.48 20.05
C ASN A 155 -21.49 -9.31 19.31
N SER A 156 -21.86 -10.58 18.99
CA SER A 156 -20.93 -11.50 18.33
C SER A 156 -20.76 -11.16 16.86
N PHE A 157 -21.86 -11.07 16.12
CA PHE A 157 -21.80 -10.89 14.67
C PHE A 157 -21.53 -9.44 14.28
N PHE A 158 -20.59 -9.22 13.43
CA PHE A 158 -19.46 -10.05 13.00
C PHE A 158 -18.19 -9.65 13.77
N SER A 159 -17.11 -10.45 13.62
CA SER A 159 -15.86 -10.22 14.35
C SER A 159 -15.13 -8.96 13.89
N GLY A 160 -15.10 -7.92 14.73
CA GLY A 160 -14.40 -6.68 14.42
C GLY A 160 -12.88 -6.83 14.33
N HIS A 161 -12.25 -7.68 15.18
CA HIS A 161 -10.81 -7.94 15.13
C HIS A 161 -10.42 -8.59 13.80
N THR A 162 -11.22 -9.57 13.37
CA THR A 162 -11.01 -10.21 12.06
C THR A 162 -11.19 -9.21 10.93
N ALA A 163 -12.25 -8.38 10.99
CA ALA A 163 -12.47 -7.36 9.97
C ALA A 163 -11.29 -6.38 9.88
N THR A 164 -10.77 -5.90 11.01
CA THR A 164 -9.58 -5.02 11.07
C THR A 164 -8.36 -5.69 10.42
N ALA A 165 -8.06 -6.94 10.80
CA ALA A 165 -6.90 -7.66 10.27
C ALA A 165 -7.01 -7.92 8.76
N PHE A 166 -8.19 -8.33 8.27
CA PHE A 166 -8.43 -8.57 6.84
C PHE A 166 -8.48 -7.27 6.03
N THR A 167 -8.97 -6.17 6.59
CA THR A 167 -8.86 -4.85 5.97
C THR A 167 -7.38 -4.51 5.71
N GLY A 168 -6.54 -4.62 6.72
CA GLY A 168 -5.10 -4.37 6.59
C GLY A 168 -4.42 -5.31 5.59
N ALA A 169 -4.77 -6.61 5.62
CA ALA A 169 -4.18 -7.61 4.73
C ALA A 169 -4.52 -7.34 3.25
N GLU A 170 -5.76 -6.99 2.97
CA GLU A 170 -6.17 -6.64 1.62
C GLU A 170 -5.54 -5.33 1.12
N LEU A 171 -5.40 -4.32 2.00
CA LEU A 171 -4.66 -3.11 1.69
C LEU A 171 -3.20 -3.41 1.32
N VAL A 172 -2.52 -4.30 2.06
CA VAL A 172 -1.16 -4.77 1.73
C VAL A 172 -1.15 -5.46 0.38
N ARG A 173 -2.10 -6.37 0.11
CA ARG A 173 -2.19 -7.10 -1.16
C ARG A 173 -2.38 -6.16 -2.35
N ILE A 174 -3.28 -5.19 -2.23
CA ILE A 174 -3.54 -4.21 -3.29
C ILE A 174 -2.28 -3.40 -3.59
N GLU A 175 -1.58 -2.95 -2.57
CA GLU A 175 -0.46 -2.04 -2.69
C GLU A 175 0.84 -2.73 -3.13
N TYR A 176 1.17 -3.87 -2.51
CA TYR A 176 2.48 -4.54 -2.68
C TYR A 176 2.41 -5.87 -3.42
N GLY A 177 1.19 -6.32 -3.79
CA GLY A 177 0.99 -7.58 -4.50
C GLY A 177 0.89 -8.80 -3.57
N TRP A 178 0.81 -9.99 -4.19
CA TRP A 178 0.51 -11.24 -3.49
C TRP A 178 1.66 -11.73 -2.59
N GLY A 179 2.90 -11.40 -2.86
CA GLY A 179 4.02 -11.82 -2.01
C GLY A 179 3.86 -11.31 -0.57
N TYR A 180 3.70 -10.01 -0.41
CA TYR A 180 3.43 -9.39 0.90
C TYR A 180 2.01 -9.63 1.38
N GLY A 181 1.05 -9.67 0.45
CA GLY A 181 -0.35 -9.92 0.73
C GLY A 181 -0.58 -11.28 1.39
N ALA A 182 0.05 -12.34 0.92
CA ALA A 182 -0.09 -13.68 1.49
C ALA A 182 0.38 -13.73 2.96
N ALA A 183 1.52 -13.09 3.28
CA ALA A 183 1.99 -12.99 4.65
C ALA A 183 0.99 -12.20 5.54
N ALA A 184 0.47 -11.09 5.04
CA ALA A 184 -0.52 -10.29 5.76
C ALA A 184 -1.84 -11.07 5.97
N TYR A 185 -2.28 -11.83 4.97
CA TYR A 185 -3.44 -12.72 5.10
C TYR A 185 -3.21 -13.86 6.09
N ALA A 186 -2.00 -14.42 6.19
CA ALA A 186 -1.68 -15.42 7.20
C ALA A 186 -1.83 -14.83 8.62
N VAL A 187 -1.38 -13.60 8.84
CA VAL A 187 -1.57 -12.89 10.12
C VAL A 187 -3.05 -12.64 10.39
N ALA A 188 -3.82 -12.22 9.37
CA ALA A 188 -5.26 -11.99 9.50
C ALA A 188 -6.02 -13.27 9.81
N ALA A 189 -5.69 -14.38 9.14
CA ALA A 189 -6.26 -15.70 9.42
C ALA A 189 -5.93 -16.17 10.84
N GLY A 190 -4.69 -15.97 11.29
CA GLY A 190 -4.26 -16.22 12.67
C GLY A 190 -5.06 -15.40 13.68
N THR A 191 -5.37 -14.13 13.38
CA THR A 191 -6.26 -13.31 14.21
C THR A 191 -7.64 -13.94 14.29
N GLY A 192 -8.25 -14.31 13.16
CA GLY A 192 -9.56 -14.97 13.11
C GLY A 192 -9.58 -16.28 13.90
N PHE A 193 -8.55 -17.11 13.72
CA PHE A 193 -8.39 -18.34 14.48
C PHE A 193 -8.37 -18.11 15.99
N LEU A 194 -7.59 -17.13 16.47
CA LEU A 194 -7.53 -16.80 17.89
C LEU A 194 -8.86 -16.29 18.44
N ARG A 195 -9.70 -15.63 17.62
CA ARG A 195 -11.05 -15.21 18.05
C ARG A 195 -11.96 -16.41 18.34
N VAL A 196 -11.90 -17.45 17.49
CA VAL A 196 -12.61 -18.72 17.70
C VAL A 196 -12.02 -19.48 18.89
N TYR A 197 -10.69 -19.63 18.93
CA TYR A 197 -9.96 -20.28 20.02
C TYR A 197 -10.30 -19.69 21.40
N ASN A 198 -10.35 -18.36 21.49
CA ASN A 198 -10.69 -17.63 22.71
C ASN A 198 -12.20 -17.67 23.05
N LYS A 199 -13.02 -18.37 22.28
CA LYS A 199 -14.50 -18.44 22.42
C LYS A 199 -15.15 -17.04 22.42
N ARG A 200 -14.58 -16.09 21.65
CA ARG A 200 -15.08 -14.72 21.53
C ARG A 200 -16.07 -14.55 20.41
N HIS A 201 -15.91 -15.34 19.34
CA HIS A 201 -16.69 -15.27 18.12
C HIS A 201 -16.90 -16.66 17.54
N TRP A 202 -18.02 -16.81 16.82
CA TRP A 202 -18.33 -17.98 16.02
C TRP A 202 -17.49 -18.03 14.75
N VAL A 203 -17.40 -19.17 14.09
CA VAL A 203 -16.69 -19.28 12.79
C VAL A 203 -17.38 -18.41 11.74
N GLY A 204 -18.73 -18.39 11.73
CA GLY A 204 -19.53 -17.52 10.88
C GLY A 204 -19.19 -16.04 11.06
N ASP A 205 -19.00 -15.58 12.31
CA ASP A 205 -18.58 -14.21 12.62
C ASP A 205 -17.22 -13.84 12.00
N VAL A 206 -16.29 -14.81 12.04
CA VAL A 206 -14.94 -14.63 11.49
C VAL A 206 -14.99 -14.53 9.97
N LEU A 207 -15.77 -15.39 9.30
CA LEU A 207 -15.96 -15.35 7.86
C LEU A 207 -16.60 -14.04 7.40
N ALA A 208 -17.70 -13.64 8.05
CA ALA A 208 -18.35 -12.36 7.74
C ALA A 208 -17.43 -11.16 8.00
N GLY A 209 -16.65 -11.19 9.09
CA GLY A 209 -15.66 -10.19 9.40
C GLY A 209 -14.57 -10.10 8.34
N ALA A 210 -14.05 -11.24 7.86
CA ALA A 210 -13.07 -11.29 6.79
C ALA A 210 -13.62 -10.69 5.48
N GLY A 211 -14.84 -11.09 5.09
CA GLY A 211 -15.51 -10.56 3.91
C GLY A 211 -15.72 -9.06 3.98
N THR A 212 -16.21 -8.56 5.13
CA THR A 212 -16.38 -7.12 5.36
C THR A 212 -15.06 -6.38 5.27
N GLY A 213 -14.01 -6.90 5.89
CA GLY A 213 -12.67 -6.29 5.87
C GLY A 213 -12.12 -6.15 4.46
N ILE A 214 -12.19 -7.22 3.65
CA ILE A 214 -11.75 -7.20 2.23
C ILE A 214 -12.57 -6.19 1.43
N LEU A 215 -13.90 -6.16 1.61
CA LEU A 215 -14.77 -5.22 0.91
C LEU A 215 -14.43 -3.77 1.24
N CYS A 216 -14.25 -3.45 2.53
CA CYS A 216 -13.91 -2.10 2.98
C CYS A 216 -12.53 -1.65 2.49
N ALA A 217 -11.54 -2.55 2.43
CA ALA A 217 -10.23 -2.24 1.88
C ALA A 217 -10.32 -1.86 0.39
N ASN A 218 -11.05 -2.65 -0.41
CA ASN A 218 -11.30 -2.32 -1.81
C ASN A 218 -12.04 -0.99 -1.95
N ALA A 219 -13.08 -0.75 -1.13
CA ALA A 219 -13.84 0.51 -1.12
C ALA A 219 -12.95 1.72 -0.79
N GLY A 220 -11.96 1.58 0.08
CA GLY A 220 -10.97 2.60 0.38
C GLY A 220 -10.22 3.07 -0.87
N TYR A 221 -9.81 2.14 -1.74
CA TYR A 221 -9.17 2.47 -3.01
C TYR A 221 -10.17 2.94 -4.07
N TRP A 222 -11.39 2.41 -4.12
CA TRP A 222 -12.42 2.89 -5.06
C TRP A 222 -12.79 4.35 -4.80
N LEU A 223 -12.78 4.78 -3.55
CA LEU A 223 -13.09 6.15 -3.16
C LEU A 223 -11.89 7.10 -3.27
N LEU A 224 -10.68 6.60 -3.49
CA LEU A 224 -9.48 7.43 -3.60
C LEU A 224 -9.57 8.52 -4.68
N PRO A 225 -10.09 8.27 -5.92
CA PRO A 225 -10.28 9.32 -6.92
C PRO A 225 -11.26 10.41 -6.45
N VAL A 226 -12.28 10.03 -5.68
CA VAL A 226 -13.26 10.98 -5.13
C VAL A 226 -12.55 11.94 -4.16
N TRP A 227 -11.75 11.41 -3.24
CA TRP A 227 -10.94 12.20 -2.32
C TRP A 227 -9.96 13.12 -3.04
N LYS A 228 -9.28 12.60 -4.06
CA LYS A 228 -8.35 13.39 -4.88
C LYS A 228 -9.05 14.59 -5.54
N ARG A 229 -10.25 14.39 -6.08
CA ARG A 229 -11.05 15.48 -6.67
C ARG A 229 -11.51 16.48 -5.61
N LEU A 230 -12.07 15.99 -4.50
CA LEU A 230 -12.63 16.83 -3.43
C LEU A 230 -11.55 17.75 -2.82
N PHE A 231 -10.37 17.21 -2.52
CA PHE A 231 -9.26 17.96 -1.93
C PHE A 231 -8.36 18.64 -2.97
N LYS A 232 -8.69 18.55 -4.28
CA LYS A 232 -7.91 19.11 -5.40
C LYS A 232 -6.42 18.69 -5.35
N ILE A 233 -6.16 17.44 -4.96
CA ILE A 233 -4.84 16.91 -4.66
C ILE A 233 -3.96 16.93 -5.90
N ASP A 234 -4.47 16.44 -7.04
CA ASP A 234 -3.71 16.36 -8.30
C ASP A 234 -3.32 17.75 -8.81
N LYS A 235 -4.20 18.74 -8.67
CA LYS A 235 -3.89 20.14 -9.05
C LYS A 235 -2.80 20.73 -8.16
N ARG A 236 -2.82 20.46 -6.86
CA ARG A 236 -1.79 20.92 -5.92
C ARG A 236 -0.44 20.27 -6.21
N ASP A 237 -0.44 18.97 -6.56
CA ASP A 237 0.79 18.24 -6.88
C ASP A 237 1.39 18.72 -8.21
N ALA A 238 0.54 18.94 -9.23
CA ALA A 238 0.96 19.54 -10.48
C ALA A 238 1.60 20.93 -10.27
N ALA A 239 0.95 21.80 -9.48
CA ALA A 239 1.47 23.12 -9.16
C ALA A 239 2.80 23.05 -8.38
N ARG A 240 2.96 22.10 -7.45
CA ARG A 240 4.22 21.88 -6.72
C ARG A 240 5.34 21.39 -7.64
N ARG A 241 5.04 20.47 -8.58
CA ARG A 241 6.01 19.96 -9.56
C ARG A 241 6.46 21.09 -10.50
N ALA A 242 5.53 21.89 -11.01
CA ALA A 242 5.83 23.04 -11.85
C ALA A 242 6.73 24.05 -11.11
N LYS A 243 6.42 24.37 -9.84
CA LYS A 243 7.26 25.24 -9.02
C LYS A 243 8.65 24.67 -8.80
N LYS A 244 8.77 23.35 -8.59
CA LYS A 244 10.08 22.68 -8.40
C LYS A 244 10.89 22.62 -9.68
N ALA A 245 10.25 22.42 -10.83
CA ALA A 245 10.88 22.42 -12.15
C ALA A 245 11.42 23.81 -12.55
N GLY A 246 10.76 24.88 -12.13
CA GLY A 246 11.22 26.24 -12.33
C GLY A 246 12.19 26.78 -11.26
N SER A 247 12.62 25.94 -10.32
CA SER A 247 13.58 26.33 -9.30
C SER A 247 15.00 26.09 -9.80
N PRO A 248 15.91 27.06 -9.70
CA PRO A 248 17.29 26.88 -10.13
C PRO A 248 17.97 25.77 -9.31
N VAL A 249 18.66 24.89 -10.00
CA VAL A 249 19.43 23.80 -9.38
C VAL A 249 20.88 24.19 -9.32
N VAL A 250 21.43 24.30 -8.11
CA VAL A 250 22.88 24.50 -7.93
C VAL A 250 23.55 23.15 -7.92
N VAL A 251 24.37 22.89 -8.92
CA VAL A 251 25.22 21.70 -8.99
C VAL A 251 26.63 22.09 -8.54
N ALA A 252 27.07 21.50 -7.43
CA ALA A 252 28.43 21.64 -6.96
C ALA A 252 29.19 20.32 -7.23
N ALA A 253 30.29 20.42 -7.98
CA ALA A 253 31.16 19.27 -8.26
C ALA A 253 32.58 19.56 -7.87
N PRO A 254 33.29 18.69 -7.18
CA PRO A 254 34.72 18.85 -6.96
C PRO A 254 35.45 18.68 -8.29
N PHE A 255 36.44 19.51 -8.55
CA PHE A 255 37.34 19.38 -9.70
C PHE A 255 38.81 19.34 -9.24
N TYR A 256 39.59 18.59 -9.96
CA TYR A 256 41.04 18.57 -9.81
C TYR A 256 41.67 18.70 -11.19
N GLN A 257 42.53 19.69 -11.34
CA GLN A 257 43.27 19.96 -12.58
C GLN A 257 44.74 19.58 -12.34
N PRO A 258 45.18 18.48 -12.92
CA PRO A 258 46.55 17.95 -12.65
C PRO A 258 47.67 18.92 -13.11
N ASP A 259 47.44 19.64 -14.22
CA ASP A 259 48.45 20.48 -14.84
C ASP A 259 48.83 21.71 -13.96
N ASP A 260 47.85 22.26 -13.24
CA ASP A 260 48.05 23.41 -12.35
C ASP A 260 48.06 23.00 -10.87
N ARG A 261 47.97 21.72 -10.55
CA ARG A 261 47.78 21.19 -9.19
C ARG A 261 46.67 21.91 -8.42
N ALA A 262 45.66 22.39 -9.14
CA ALA A 262 44.54 23.09 -8.56
C ALA A 262 43.38 22.15 -8.26
N ALA A 263 42.86 22.22 -7.03
CA ALA A 263 41.66 21.53 -6.63
C ALA A 263 40.64 22.55 -6.12
N GLY A 264 39.37 22.34 -6.45
CA GLY A 264 38.33 23.30 -6.06
C GLY A 264 36.92 22.69 -6.18
N LEU A 265 35.94 23.52 -5.93
CA LEU A 265 34.51 23.24 -6.15
C LEU A 265 34.02 24.13 -7.29
N SER A 266 33.53 23.52 -8.35
CA SER A 266 32.78 24.23 -9.38
C SER A 266 31.32 24.28 -8.97
N CYS A 267 30.69 25.45 -9.03
CA CYS A 267 29.26 25.63 -8.81
C CYS A 267 28.62 26.12 -10.12
N SER A 268 27.69 25.35 -10.63
CA SER A 268 26.90 25.71 -11.82
C SER A 268 25.45 25.92 -11.42
N LEU A 269 24.86 27.02 -11.87
CA LEU A 269 23.43 27.28 -11.71
C LEU A 269 22.74 26.84 -13.00
N VAL A 270 21.90 25.86 -12.91
CA VAL A 270 21.03 25.39 -14.01
C VAL A 270 19.66 26.03 -13.80
N LEU A 271 19.28 26.92 -14.72
CA LEU A 271 18.00 27.64 -14.71
C LEU A 271 16.91 26.82 -15.43
#